data_b937df53e55b95211db8c22514bcbce6
#
_entry.id   b937df53e55b95211db8c22514bcbce6
#
_cell.length_a   1.000
_cell.length_b   1.000
_cell.length_c   1.000
_cell.angle_alpha   90.00
_cell.angle_beta   90.00
_cell.angle_gamma   90.00
#
_symmetry.space_group_name_H-M   'P 1'
#
loop_
_entity.id
_entity.type
_entity.pdbx_description
1 polymer ?
#
loop_
_entity_poly.entity_id
_entity_poly.type
_entity_poly.pdbx_seq_one_letter_code
_entity_poly.pdbx_strand_id
1 'polypeptide(L)'
;MAANFESESPSACDRLMEEVCERENLKQALKRVKANKGAPGVDGMTVQELPAHLREYWPSIRTTLLNGTYRPQPVRRVEIPKPDGGVRKLGIPCALDRFVQQAVLQVLQRQWDPTFSDASYGFRPGRSAHQAVERAQSHIQAGLRWVVDLDLEKFFDRVSHDILMSRVAKRVSDKRMLRLIRAFLTAGVLENGLVGATDEGTPQGGPLSPLLSNLMLDDLDRELERRGLQFVRYADDCNVYVRSERAGQRVMLGLKAFLTSKLKLKVNEAKSAVAQPHTRKFLGFTFTVHAQARRRIAPKALERFRERIRELTQRTRGISVDQMIGELKRYLTGWRGYYGFCETPYVLHKLDEWIRRRLRCFFWKQWRRGRTRFGELVARGVNRNLAAQTAGSPHGVWRLSCSPALNKALSNRYFLSLGLPSVGPVPIN
;
A
#
# COMPACT_ATOMS: atom_id res chain seq x y z
N MET A 1 -53.05 -26.59 -29.88
CA MET A 1 -52.64 -25.57 -28.93
C MET A 1 -51.13 -25.59 -28.83
N ALA A 2 -50.47 -24.65 -29.52
CA ALA A 2 -49.03 -24.52 -29.51
C ALA A 2 -48.68 -23.62 -28.32
N ALA A 3 -47.90 -24.13 -27.37
CA ALA A 3 -47.39 -23.36 -26.26
C ALA A 3 -46.27 -22.44 -26.76
N ASN A 4 -46.52 -21.13 -26.74
CA ASN A 4 -45.50 -20.11 -26.92
C ASN A 4 -44.48 -20.19 -25.79
N PHE A 5 -43.27 -20.68 -26.07
CA PHE A 5 -42.11 -20.45 -25.21
C PHE A 5 -41.65 -19.00 -25.48
N GLU A 6 -42.13 -18.07 -24.63
CA GLU A 6 -41.48 -16.75 -24.53
C GLU A 6 -40.05 -16.98 -24.02
N SER A 7 -39.09 -16.71 -24.89
CA SER A 7 -37.69 -16.64 -24.48
C SER A 7 -37.52 -15.40 -23.64
N GLU A 8 -37.52 -15.57 -22.30
CA GLU A 8 -37.11 -14.52 -21.39
C GLU A 8 -35.73 -13.99 -21.80
N SER A 9 -35.67 -12.73 -22.17
CA SER A 9 -34.39 -12.05 -22.43
C SER A 9 -33.53 -12.20 -21.18
N PRO A 10 -32.28 -12.72 -21.29
CA PRO A 10 -31.42 -12.92 -20.15
C PRO A 10 -31.25 -11.62 -19.37
N SER A 11 -31.42 -11.68 -18.05
CA SER A 11 -31.28 -10.54 -17.17
C SER A 11 -29.88 -9.91 -17.30
N ALA A 12 -29.74 -8.62 -16.98
CA ALA A 12 -28.43 -7.93 -17.07
C ALA A 12 -27.34 -8.67 -16.26
N CYS A 13 -27.71 -9.42 -15.21
CA CYS A 13 -26.80 -10.28 -14.46
C CYS A 13 -26.28 -11.50 -15.20
N ASP A 14 -26.91 -11.92 -16.30
CA ASP A 14 -26.52 -13.13 -17.05
C ASP A 14 -25.53 -12.82 -18.20
N ARG A 15 -25.27 -11.54 -18.48
CA ARG A 15 -24.40 -11.07 -19.57
C ARG A 15 -23.07 -10.48 -19.10
N LEU A 16 -22.61 -10.83 -17.91
CA LEU A 16 -21.37 -10.26 -17.35
C LEU A 16 -20.13 -10.58 -18.16
N MET A 17 -20.07 -11.78 -18.79
CA MET A 17 -18.93 -12.14 -19.64
C MET A 17 -18.90 -11.34 -20.93
N GLU A 18 -20.03 -10.95 -21.48
CA GLU A 18 -20.13 -10.04 -22.63
C GLU A 18 -19.60 -8.65 -22.25
N GLU A 19 -20.01 -8.10 -21.09
CA GLU A 19 -19.47 -6.82 -20.58
C GLU A 19 -17.94 -6.88 -20.36
N VAL A 20 -17.42 -7.99 -19.84
CA VAL A 20 -15.97 -8.18 -19.68
C VAL A 20 -15.26 -8.09 -21.02
N CYS A 21 -15.87 -8.67 -22.08
CA CYS A 21 -15.33 -8.71 -23.44
C CYS A 21 -15.64 -7.44 -24.27
N GLU A 22 -16.29 -6.44 -23.70
CA GLU A 22 -16.55 -5.17 -24.38
C GLU A 22 -15.27 -4.41 -24.71
N ARG A 23 -15.23 -3.81 -25.90
CA ARG A 23 -14.05 -3.13 -26.43
C ARG A 23 -13.50 -2.05 -25.50
N GLU A 24 -14.37 -1.21 -24.92
CA GLU A 24 -13.95 -0.11 -24.07
C GLU A 24 -13.44 -0.62 -22.71
N ASN A 25 -14.08 -1.66 -22.15
CA ASN A 25 -13.60 -2.33 -20.94
C ASN A 25 -12.20 -2.91 -21.14
N LEU A 26 -11.97 -3.58 -22.27
CA LEU A 26 -10.67 -4.18 -22.61
C LEU A 26 -9.58 -3.14 -22.84
N LYS A 27 -9.90 -2.02 -23.52
CA LYS A 27 -8.94 -0.91 -23.69
C LYS A 27 -8.49 -0.34 -22.32
N GLN A 28 -9.44 -0.13 -21.41
CA GLN A 28 -9.13 0.35 -20.07
C GLN A 28 -8.30 -0.68 -19.27
N ALA A 29 -8.64 -1.96 -19.37
CA ALA A 29 -7.88 -3.03 -18.73
C ALA A 29 -6.43 -3.08 -19.24
N LEU A 30 -6.23 -3.02 -20.55
CA LEU A 30 -4.90 -2.98 -21.16
C LEU A 30 -4.09 -1.76 -20.70
N LYS A 31 -4.72 -0.58 -20.68
CA LYS A 31 -4.08 0.66 -20.21
C LYS A 31 -3.59 0.53 -18.76
N ARG A 32 -4.43 -0.03 -17.87
CA ARG A 32 -4.08 -0.22 -16.45
C ARG A 32 -2.96 -1.24 -16.27
N VAL A 33 -3.02 -2.39 -16.96
CA VAL A 33 -1.98 -3.42 -16.87
C VAL A 33 -0.63 -2.88 -17.37
N LYS A 34 -0.60 -2.13 -18.47
CA LYS A 34 0.62 -1.47 -18.97
C LYS A 34 1.17 -0.43 -18.01
N ALA A 35 0.30 0.38 -17.40
CA ALA A 35 0.70 1.41 -16.45
C ALA A 35 1.36 0.83 -15.19
N ASN A 36 0.94 -0.35 -14.74
CA ASN A 36 1.49 -1.03 -13.57
C ASN A 36 2.91 -1.61 -13.80
N LYS A 37 3.39 -1.73 -15.05
CA LYS A 37 4.75 -2.20 -15.39
C LYS A 37 5.17 -3.48 -14.64
N GLY A 38 4.22 -4.38 -14.37
CA GLY A 38 4.48 -5.59 -13.59
C GLY A 38 5.42 -6.57 -14.31
N ALA A 39 6.20 -7.33 -13.52
CA ALA A 39 7.10 -8.36 -14.03
C ALA A 39 6.36 -9.46 -14.81
N PRO A 40 7.01 -10.20 -15.73
CA PRO A 40 6.42 -11.31 -16.46
C PRO A 40 6.05 -12.48 -15.54
N GLY A 41 5.02 -13.25 -15.95
CA GLY A 41 4.58 -14.48 -15.29
C GLY A 41 5.49 -15.67 -15.55
N VAL A 42 4.90 -16.87 -15.58
CA VAL A 42 5.61 -18.13 -15.89
C VAL A 42 5.93 -18.26 -17.39
N ASP A 43 5.15 -17.61 -18.24
CA ASP A 43 5.30 -17.57 -19.70
C ASP A 43 6.42 -16.63 -20.19
N GLY A 44 7.00 -15.83 -19.29
CA GLY A 44 8.02 -14.85 -19.64
C GLY A 44 7.51 -13.62 -20.41
N MET A 45 6.23 -13.59 -20.82
CA MET A 45 5.66 -12.48 -21.58
C MET A 45 5.59 -11.19 -20.78
N THR A 46 6.15 -10.13 -21.31
CA THR A 46 6.12 -8.80 -20.71
C THR A 46 4.80 -8.07 -20.99
N VAL A 47 4.50 -7.03 -20.21
CA VAL A 47 3.32 -6.17 -20.44
C VAL A 47 3.45 -5.34 -21.73
N GLN A 48 4.66 -5.18 -22.28
CA GLN A 48 4.92 -4.51 -23.56
C GLN A 48 4.55 -5.38 -24.77
N GLU A 49 4.73 -6.69 -24.69
CA GLU A 49 4.41 -7.66 -25.72
C GLU A 49 2.92 -8.00 -25.76
N LEU A 50 2.22 -7.84 -24.63
CA LEU A 50 0.79 -8.14 -24.52
C LEU A 50 -0.09 -7.52 -25.61
N PRO A 51 0.09 -6.26 -26.10
CA PRO A 51 -0.73 -5.72 -27.18
C PRO A 51 -0.58 -6.46 -28.52
N ALA A 52 0.62 -6.93 -28.85
CA ALA A 52 0.88 -7.71 -30.05
C ALA A 52 0.19 -9.08 -29.96
N HIS A 53 0.38 -9.76 -28.83
CA HIS A 53 -0.28 -11.03 -28.52
C HIS A 53 -1.82 -10.93 -28.59
N LEU A 54 -2.41 -9.86 -28.04
CA LEU A 54 -3.86 -9.66 -28.11
C LEU A 54 -4.37 -9.39 -29.55
N ARG A 55 -3.60 -8.72 -30.42
CA ARG A 55 -4.02 -8.53 -31.81
C ARG A 55 -4.14 -9.86 -32.58
N GLU A 56 -3.24 -10.77 -32.32
CA GLU A 56 -3.16 -12.06 -33.00
C GLU A 56 -4.16 -13.07 -32.42
N TYR A 57 -4.23 -13.19 -31.10
CA TYR A 57 -4.96 -14.27 -30.42
C TYR A 57 -6.30 -13.88 -29.82
N TRP A 58 -6.69 -12.59 -29.85
CA TRP A 58 -7.91 -12.14 -29.19
C TRP A 58 -9.19 -12.89 -29.63
N PRO A 59 -9.44 -13.21 -30.91
CA PRO A 59 -10.64 -13.94 -31.28
C PRO A 59 -10.75 -15.30 -30.56
N SER A 60 -9.66 -16.03 -30.49
CA SER A 60 -9.59 -17.31 -29.78
C SER A 60 -9.78 -17.13 -28.25
N ILE A 61 -9.07 -16.18 -27.64
CA ILE A 61 -9.19 -15.87 -26.21
C ILE A 61 -10.63 -15.48 -25.85
N ARG A 62 -11.25 -14.61 -26.65
CA ARG A 62 -12.65 -14.20 -26.50
C ARG A 62 -13.60 -15.40 -26.54
N THR A 63 -13.41 -16.30 -27.49
CA THR A 63 -14.22 -17.53 -27.59
C THR A 63 -14.10 -18.38 -26.33
N THR A 64 -12.89 -18.61 -25.82
CA THR A 64 -12.71 -19.39 -24.57
C THR A 64 -13.34 -18.70 -23.36
N LEU A 65 -13.28 -17.38 -23.27
CA LEU A 65 -13.93 -16.60 -22.19
C LEU A 65 -15.47 -16.74 -22.27
N LEU A 66 -16.06 -16.50 -23.44
CA LEU A 66 -17.50 -16.58 -23.63
C LEU A 66 -18.06 -18.00 -23.47
N ASN A 67 -17.27 -19.02 -23.80
CA ASN A 67 -17.66 -20.44 -23.58
C ASN A 67 -17.38 -20.91 -22.15
N GLY A 68 -16.72 -20.11 -21.31
CA GLY A 68 -16.33 -20.47 -19.94
C GLY A 68 -15.27 -21.57 -19.87
N THR A 69 -14.45 -21.70 -20.91
CA THR A 69 -13.37 -22.70 -21.03
C THR A 69 -11.97 -22.13 -20.85
N TYR A 70 -11.86 -20.81 -20.60
CA TYR A 70 -10.58 -20.17 -20.36
C TYR A 70 -9.85 -20.80 -19.16
N ARG A 71 -8.56 -21.11 -19.33
CA ARG A 71 -7.70 -21.70 -18.31
C ARG A 71 -6.53 -20.75 -18.01
N PRO A 72 -6.48 -20.13 -16.82
CA PRO A 72 -5.33 -19.32 -16.43
C PRO A 72 -4.09 -20.17 -16.19
N GLN A 73 -2.93 -19.57 -16.43
CA GLN A 73 -1.63 -20.17 -16.14
C GLN A 73 -1.33 -20.11 -14.64
N PRO A 74 -0.49 -21.02 -14.13
CA PRO A 74 0.00 -20.93 -12.75
C PRO A 74 0.69 -19.60 -12.47
N VAL A 75 0.61 -19.10 -11.24
CA VAL A 75 1.31 -17.87 -10.85
C VAL A 75 2.77 -18.15 -10.52
N ARG A 76 3.68 -17.29 -10.95
CA ARG A 76 5.09 -17.36 -10.61
C ARG A 76 5.31 -16.85 -9.18
N ARG A 77 5.86 -17.66 -8.29
CA ARG A 77 6.17 -17.26 -6.92
C ARG A 77 7.41 -16.38 -6.85
N VAL A 78 7.31 -15.31 -6.10
CA VAL A 78 8.44 -14.42 -5.76
C VAL A 78 8.38 -14.09 -4.27
N GLU A 79 9.51 -14.18 -3.61
CA GLU A 79 9.64 -13.86 -2.20
C GLU A 79 10.19 -12.44 -2.02
N ILE A 80 9.50 -11.63 -1.22
CA ILE A 80 9.91 -10.26 -0.89
C ILE A 80 10.12 -10.15 0.62
N PRO A 81 11.29 -9.65 1.09
CA PRO A 81 11.53 -9.43 2.51
C PRO A 81 10.51 -8.46 3.10
N LYS A 82 9.95 -8.78 4.26
CA LYS A 82 9.10 -7.85 5.02
C LYS A 82 9.96 -6.87 5.81
N PRO A 83 9.56 -5.60 5.93
CA PRO A 83 10.30 -4.61 6.73
C PRO A 83 10.42 -4.96 8.22
N ASP A 84 9.51 -5.80 8.74
CA ASP A 84 9.48 -6.22 10.15
C ASP A 84 10.06 -7.64 10.35
N GLY A 85 10.79 -8.15 9.36
CA GLY A 85 11.33 -9.52 9.32
C GLY A 85 10.36 -10.53 8.68
N GLY A 86 10.93 -11.66 8.23
CA GLY A 86 10.20 -12.68 7.48
C GLY A 86 10.00 -12.34 6.00
N VAL A 87 9.24 -13.17 5.30
CA VAL A 87 9.08 -13.14 3.85
C VAL A 87 7.60 -12.97 3.49
N ARG A 88 7.31 -12.20 2.45
CA ARG A 88 6.01 -12.15 1.79
C ARG A 88 6.11 -12.92 0.48
N LYS A 89 5.27 -13.94 0.33
CA LYS A 89 5.18 -14.72 -0.89
C LYS A 89 4.18 -14.08 -1.84
N LEU A 90 4.67 -13.53 -2.96
CA LEU A 90 3.81 -12.98 -4.02
C LEU A 90 3.64 -14.01 -5.13
N GLY A 91 2.45 -14.07 -5.71
CA GLY A 91 2.18 -14.81 -6.94
C GLY A 91 2.02 -13.84 -8.11
N ILE A 92 2.90 -13.91 -9.11
CA ILE A 92 2.84 -13.04 -10.28
C ILE A 92 2.11 -13.81 -11.40
N PRO A 93 0.85 -13.43 -11.75
CA PRO A 93 0.13 -14.01 -12.88
C PRO A 93 0.76 -13.61 -14.21
N CYS A 94 0.54 -14.37 -15.27
CA CYS A 94 0.91 -14.02 -16.63
C CYS A 94 0.29 -12.67 -17.06
N ALA A 95 0.91 -11.99 -18.03
CA ALA A 95 0.43 -10.69 -18.47
C ALA A 95 -0.99 -10.76 -19.02
N LEU A 96 -1.32 -11.84 -19.75
CA LEU A 96 -2.66 -12.12 -20.25
C LEU A 96 -3.67 -12.34 -19.11
N ASP A 97 -3.32 -13.15 -18.10
CA ASP A 97 -4.20 -13.40 -16.96
C ASP A 97 -4.47 -12.13 -16.15
N ARG A 98 -3.45 -11.26 -15.97
CA ARG A 98 -3.66 -9.93 -15.36
C ARG A 98 -4.60 -9.06 -16.15
N PHE A 99 -4.53 -9.13 -17.48
CA PHE A 99 -5.43 -8.39 -18.35
C PHE A 99 -6.88 -8.88 -18.21
N VAL A 100 -7.12 -10.18 -18.25
CA VAL A 100 -8.45 -10.77 -18.05
C VAL A 100 -8.97 -10.46 -16.65
N GLN A 101 -8.16 -10.66 -15.61
CA GLN A 101 -8.54 -10.29 -14.23
C GLN A 101 -8.87 -8.80 -14.08
N GLN A 102 -8.14 -7.92 -14.77
CA GLN A 102 -8.40 -6.48 -14.74
C GLN A 102 -9.72 -6.13 -15.44
N ALA A 103 -10.03 -6.81 -16.54
CA ALA A 103 -11.31 -6.63 -17.25
C ALA A 103 -12.49 -7.10 -16.38
N VAL A 104 -12.37 -8.27 -15.73
CA VAL A 104 -13.34 -8.79 -14.77
C VAL A 104 -13.50 -7.84 -13.57
N LEU A 105 -12.38 -7.37 -12.99
CA LEU A 105 -12.40 -6.42 -11.88
C LEU A 105 -13.21 -5.18 -12.20
N GLN A 106 -13.05 -4.58 -13.37
CA GLN A 106 -13.73 -3.33 -13.74
C GLN A 106 -15.25 -3.49 -13.79
N VAL A 107 -15.73 -4.64 -14.29
CA VAL A 107 -17.16 -4.95 -14.35
C VAL A 107 -17.72 -5.21 -12.94
N LEU A 108 -17.10 -6.11 -12.18
CA LEU A 108 -17.59 -6.48 -10.85
C LEU A 108 -17.46 -5.33 -9.84
N GLN A 109 -16.38 -4.56 -9.89
CA GLN A 109 -16.15 -3.45 -8.95
C GLN A 109 -17.22 -2.37 -9.08
N ARG A 110 -17.65 -2.05 -10.32
CA ARG A 110 -18.72 -1.06 -10.55
C ARG A 110 -20.03 -1.45 -9.87
N GLN A 111 -20.34 -2.77 -9.85
CA GLN A 111 -21.57 -3.27 -9.23
C GLN A 111 -21.43 -3.46 -7.71
N TRP A 112 -20.27 -3.93 -7.23
CA TRP A 112 -20.13 -4.36 -5.84
C TRP A 112 -19.65 -3.24 -4.91
N ASP A 113 -18.82 -2.30 -5.40
CA ASP A 113 -18.25 -1.26 -4.54
C ASP A 113 -19.31 -0.42 -3.81
N PRO A 114 -20.44 -0.01 -4.44
CA PRO A 114 -21.50 0.74 -3.74
C PRO A 114 -22.16 -0.04 -2.61
N THR A 115 -22.06 -1.37 -2.60
CA THR A 115 -22.71 -2.22 -1.59
C THR A 115 -21.83 -2.49 -0.38
N PHE A 116 -20.53 -2.18 -0.43
CA PHE A 116 -19.63 -2.36 0.70
C PHE A 116 -19.80 -1.29 1.78
N SER A 117 -19.51 -1.66 3.03
CA SER A 117 -19.57 -0.75 4.18
C SER A 117 -18.81 0.57 3.94
N ASP A 118 -19.37 1.68 4.41
CA ASP A 118 -18.71 2.98 4.40
C ASP A 118 -17.48 3.05 5.33
N ALA A 119 -17.38 2.14 6.28
CA ALA A 119 -16.22 2.00 7.16
C ALA A 119 -15.06 1.21 6.52
N SER A 120 -15.24 0.66 5.31
CA SER A 120 -14.22 -0.06 4.53
C SER A 120 -13.56 0.86 3.51
N TYR A 121 -12.24 0.99 3.54
CA TYR A 121 -11.47 1.93 2.73
C TYR A 121 -10.47 1.29 1.78
N GLY A 122 -9.89 0.14 2.14
CA GLY A 122 -8.80 -0.48 1.39
C GLY A 122 -9.24 -1.00 0.01
N PHE A 123 -8.44 -0.74 -1.02
CA PHE A 123 -8.63 -1.22 -2.40
C PHE A 123 -9.94 -0.79 -3.07
N ARG A 124 -10.55 0.29 -2.62
CA ARG A 124 -11.79 0.81 -3.17
C ARG A 124 -11.58 2.11 -3.96
N PRO A 125 -12.31 2.32 -5.08
CA PRO A 125 -12.26 3.57 -5.83
C PRO A 125 -12.69 4.76 -4.96
N GLY A 126 -11.97 5.88 -5.08
CA GLY A 126 -12.30 7.11 -4.34
C GLY A 126 -12.04 7.05 -2.83
N ARG A 127 -11.56 5.92 -2.30
CA ARG A 127 -11.19 5.75 -0.89
C ARG A 127 -9.68 5.77 -0.71
N SER A 128 -9.21 6.27 0.43
CA SER A 128 -7.78 6.40 0.72
C SER A 128 -7.44 6.04 2.16
N ALA A 129 -6.15 5.78 2.40
CA ALA A 129 -5.63 5.57 3.74
C ALA A 129 -5.80 6.80 4.65
N HIS A 130 -5.70 8.01 4.10
CA HIS A 130 -5.92 9.25 4.84
C HIS A 130 -7.35 9.36 5.37
N GLN A 131 -8.35 9.06 4.54
CA GLN A 131 -9.76 9.03 4.97
C GLN A 131 -9.99 7.99 6.07
N ALA A 132 -9.37 6.82 5.98
CA ALA A 132 -9.44 5.79 7.02
C ALA A 132 -8.85 6.30 8.35
N VAL A 133 -7.68 6.96 8.31
CA VAL A 133 -7.04 7.54 9.51
C VAL A 133 -7.85 8.69 10.08
N GLU A 134 -8.46 9.52 9.25
CA GLU A 134 -9.35 10.60 9.67
C GLU A 134 -10.62 10.07 10.34
N ARG A 135 -11.22 9.03 9.78
CA ARG A 135 -12.37 8.35 10.41
C ARG A 135 -12.00 7.74 11.75
N ALA A 136 -10.82 7.11 11.84
CA ALA A 136 -10.27 6.59 13.09
C ALA A 136 -10.13 7.70 14.15
N GLN A 137 -9.57 8.85 13.75
CA GLN A 137 -9.45 10.03 14.61
C GLN A 137 -10.83 10.52 15.11
N SER A 138 -11.82 10.60 14.23
CA SER A 138 -13.16 11.05 14.62
C SER A 138 -13.80 10.13 15.67
N HIS A 139 -13.60 8.83 15.59
CA HIS A 139 -14.08 7.88 16.62
C HIS A 139 -13.40 8.12 17.97
N ILE A 140 -12.08 8.37 17.98
CA ILE A 140 -11.32 8.67 19.20
C ILE A 140 -11.80 9.99 19.83
N GLN A 141 -12.01 11.02 19.03
CA GLN A 141 -12.52 12.32 19.47
C GLN A 141 -13.96 12.26 19.99
N ALA A 142 -14.76 11.31 19.48
CA ALA A 142 -16.10 11.01 20.00
C ALA A 142 -16.08 10.24 21.35
N GLY A 143 -14.91 10.08 21.99
CA GLY A 143 -14.78 9.47 23.30
C GLY A 143 -14.57 7.96 23.31
N LEU A 144 -14.35 7.32 22.15
CA LEU A 144 -14.03 5.89 22.05
C LEU A 144 -12.50 5.71 22.26
N ARG A 145 -12.09 5.59 23.52
CA ARG A 145 -10.68 5.67 23.93
C ARG A 145 -9.93 4.34 23.90
N TRP A 146 -10.58 3.26 23.48
CA TRP A 146 -9.99 1.95 23.33
C TRP A 146 -10.15 1.45 21.90
N VAL A 147 -9.13 0.79 21.39
CA VAL A 147 -9.15 0.17 20.06
C VAL A 147 -8.93 -1.32 20.20
N VAL A 148 -9.77 -2.08 19.52
CA VAL A 148 -9.58 -3.49 19.22
C VAL A 148 -8.88 -3.53 17.88
N ASP A 149 -7.55 -3.69 17.91
CA ASP A 149 -6.70 -3.79 16.72
C ASP A 149 -6.64 -5.26 16.30
N LEU A 150 -7.24 -5.57 15.17
CA LEU A 150 -7.42 -6.93 14.66
C LEU A 150 -6.53 -7.14 13.44
N ASP A 151 -5.54 -8.03 13.56
CA ASP A 151 -4.66 -8.50 12.48
C ASP A 151 -5.04 -9.95 12.13
N LEU A 152 -5.26 -10.23 10.83
CA LEU A 152 -5.58 -11.58 10.37
C LEU A 152 -4.31 -12.34 10.01
N GLU A 153 -4.21 -13.60 10.47
CA GLU A 153 -3.03 -14.43 10.21
C GLU A 153 -3.00 -14.89 8.76
N LYS A 154 -2.04 -14.37 7.97
CA LYS A 154 -1.84 -14.77 6.56
C LYS A 154 -3.15 -14.76 5.76
N PHE A 155 -3.95 -13.70 5.90
CA PHE A 155 -5.30 -13.63 5.33
C PHE A 155 -5.37 -14.11 3.88
N PHE A 156 -4.56 -13.54 2.98
CA PHE A 156 -4.56 -13.91 1.57
C PHE A 156 -4.19 -15.38 1.30
N ASP A 157 -3.43 -16.01 2.17
CA ASP A 157 -2.98 -17.40 2.02
C ASP A 157 -3.98 -18.40 2.61
N ARG A 158 -4.99 -17.93 3.36
CA ARG A 158 -5.94 -18.78 4.12
C ARG A 158 -7.40 -18.57 3.76
N VAL A 159 -7.71 -17.81 2.71
CA VAL A 159 -9.09 -17.63 2.25
C VAL A 159 -9.62 -18.96 1.72
N SER A 160 -10.66 -19.50 2.34
CA SER A 160 -11.36 -20.68 1.83
C SER A 160 -12.04 -20.37 0.51
N HIS A 161 -11.64 -21.09 -0.55
CA HIS A 161 -12.23 -20.93 -1.88
C HIS A 161 -13.72 -21.17 -1.90
N ASP A 162 -14.23 -22.17 -1.16
CA ASP A 162 -15.65 -22.51 -1.15
C ASP A 162 -16.48 -21.43 -0.46
N ILE A 163 -15.98 -20.91 0.67
CA ILE A 163 -16.63 -19.80 1.36
C ILE A 163 -16.64 -18.56 0.45
N LEU A 164 -15.51 -18.20 -0.16
CA LEU A 164 -15.42 -17.07 -1.07
C LEU A 164 -16.37 -17.26 -2.26
N MET A 165 -16.32 -18.40 -2.94
CA MET A 165 -17.18 -18.70 -4.09
C MET A 165 -18.67 -18.69 -3.75
N SER A 166 -19.04 -19.11 -2.54
CA SER A 166 -20.44 -18.99 -2.09
C SER A 166 -20.90 -17.52 -1.98
N ARG A 167 -19.99 -16.57 -1.64
CA ARG A 167 -20.28 -15.11 -1.61
C ARG A 167 -20.33 -14.54 -3.02
N VAL A 168 -19.42 -14.98 -3.91
CA VAL A 168 -19.48 -14.60 -5.32
C VAL A 168 -20.77 -15.05 -5.95
N ALA A 169 -21.18 -16.31 -5.77
CA ALA A 169 -22.40 -16.88 -6.33
C ALA A 169 -23.70 -16.20 -5.85
N LYS A 170 -23.70 -15.55 -4.68
CA LYS A 170 -24.83 -14.73 -4.23
C LYS A 170 -25.00 -13.42 -5.01
N ARG A 171 -23.96 -12.98 -5.73
CA ARG A 171 -23.93 -11.69 -6.46
C ARG A 171 -23.81 -11.87 -7.97
N VAL A 172 -23.45 -13.06 -8.44
CA VAL A 172 -23.18 -13.39 -9.84
C VAL A 172 -23.96 -14.63 -10.22
N SER A 173 -24.88 -14.51 -11.18
CA SER A 173 -25.63 -15.62 -11.79
C SER A 173 -24.91 -16.25 -12.99
N ASP A 174 -24.06 -15.49 -13.71
CA ASP A 174 -23.31 -15.96 -14.86
C ASP A 174 -22.34 -17.09 -14.49
N LYS A 175 -22.71 -18.32 -14.85
CA LYS A 175 -21.90 -19.53 -14.57
C LYS A 175 -20.53 -19.49 -15.20
N ARG A 176 -20.34 -18.78 -16.33
CA ARG A 176 -19.04 -18.62 -17.00
C ARG A 176 -18.11 -17.76 -16.14
N MET A 177 -18.65 -16.67 -15.58
CA MET A 177 -17.93 -15.80 -14.64
C MET A 177 -17.53 -16.56 -13.37
N LEU A 178 -18.43 -17.34 -12.77
CA LEU A 178 -18.13 -18.16 -11.60
C LEU A 178 -17.00 -19.17 -11.88
N ARG A 179 -17.05 -19.85 -13.03
CA ARG A 179 -15.98 -20.77 -13.47
C ARG A 179 -14.64 -20.06 -13.63
N LEU A 180 -14.64 -18.88 -14.25
CA LEU A 180 -13.44 -18.08 -14.48
C LEU A 180 -12.81 -17.63 -13.17
N ILE A 181 -13.61 -17.11 -12.23
CA ILE A 181 -13.11 -16.71 -10.90
C ILE A 181 -12.55 -17.93 -10.17
N ARG A 182 -13.25 -19.06 -10.17
CA ARG A 182 -12.76 -20.32 -9.56
C ARG A 182 -11.44 -20.76 -10.22
N ALA A 183 -11.32 -20.68 -11.53
CA ALA A 183 -10.11 -21.04 -12.25
C ALA A 183 -8.91 -20.17 -11.83
N PHE A 184 -9.11 -18.84 -11.62
CA PHE A 184 -8.06 -17.97 -11.11
C PHE A 184 -7.63 -18.32 -9.66
N LEU A 185 -8.55 -18.76 -8.82
CA LEU A 185 -8.23 -19.19 -7.45
C LEU A 185 -7.42 -20.50 -7.43
N THR A 186 -7.74 -21.41 -8.34
CA THR A 186 -7.15 -22.77 -8.41
C THR A 186 -6.04 -22.92 -9.45
N ALA A 187 -5.57 -21.82 -10.06
CA ALA A 187 -4.57 -21.84 -11.13
C ALA A 187 -3.22 -22.47 -10.73
N GLY A 188 -2.97 -22.62 -9.44
CA GLY A 188 -1.71 -23.17 -8.93
C GLY A 188 -0.59 -22.14 -8.84
N VAL A 189 0.50 -22.58 -8.20
CA VAL A 189 1.69 -21.75 -7.99
C VAL A 189 2.90 -22.50 -8.51
N LEU A 190 3.66 -21.88 -9.40
CA LEU A 190 4.95 -22.39 -9.84
C LEU A 190 6.05 -21.97 -8.86
N GLU A 191 6.66 -22.94 -8.18
CA GLU A 191 7.77 -22.76 -7.25
C GLU A 191 8.85 -23.81 -7.55
N ASN A 192 10.08 -23.39 -7.80
CA ASN A 192 11.22 -24.28 -8.11
C ASN A 192 10.96 -25.28 -9.26
N GLY A 193 10.22 -24.87 -10.29
CA GLY A 193 9.91 -25.71 -11.45
C GLY A 193 8.74 -26.70 -11.25
N LEU A 194 8.12 -26.74 -10.07
CA LEU A 194 6.96 -27.58 -9.78
C LEU A 194 5.70 -26.71 -9.61
N VAL A 195 4.60 -27.17 -10.20
CA VAL A 195 3.28 -26.55 -10.02
C VAL A 195 2.59 -27.21 -8.85
N GLY A 196 2.42 -26.45 -7.75
CA GLY A 196 1.62 -26.85 -6.60
C GLY A 196 0.16 -26.43 -6.77
N ALA A 197 -0.77 -27.31 -6.43
CA ALA A 197 -2.18 -26.95 -6.33
C ALA A 197 -2.42 -25.94 -5.20
N THR A 198 -3.42 -25.07 -5.36
CA THR A 198 -3.87 -24.14 -4.31
C THR A 198 -5.30 -24.49 -3.92
N ASP A 199 -5.46 -25.11 -2.74
CA ASP A 199 -6.77 -25.49 -2.20
C ASP A 199 -7.39 -24.36 -1.37
N GLU A 200 -6.57 -23.41 -0.91
CA GLU A 200 -6.96 -22.21 -0.17
C GLU A 200 -6.09 -21.01 -0.57
N GLY A 201 -6.56 -19.82 -0.27
CA GLY A 201 -5.85 -18.56 -0.52
C GLY A 201 -6.21 -17.91 -1.85
N THR A 202 -5.90 -16.63 -1.92
CA THR A 202 -5.97 -15.84 -3.16
C THR A 202 -4.56 -15.39 -3.53
N PRO A 203 -4.09 -15.58 -4.77
CA PRO A 203 -2.74 -15.17 -5.15
C PRO A 203 -2.50 -13.69 -4.86
N GLN A 204 -1.51 -13.38 -4.00
CA GLN A 204 -1.11 -12.00 -3.74
C GLN A 204 -0.37 -11.44 -4.97
N GLY A 205 -1.03 -10.60 -5.76
CA GLY A 205 -0.44 -9.96 -6.94
C GLY A 205 -1.35 -9.87 -8.17
N GLY A 206 -2.46 -10.59 -8.18
CA GLY A 206 -3.49 -10.47 -9.21
C GLY A 206 -4.39 -9.23 -9.00
N PRO A 207 -4.87 -8.57 -10.07
CA PRO A 207 -5.78 -7.43 -9.95
C PRO A 207 -7.10 -7.74 -9.23
N LEU A 208 -7.62 -8.95 -9.36
CA LEU A 208 -8.92 -9.34 -8.83
C LEU A 208 -8.90 -9.63 -7.31
N SER A 209 -7.77 -10.08 -6.76
CA SER A 209 -7.64 -10.49 -5.36
C SER A 209 -8.08 -9.43 -4.34
N PRO A 210 -7.80 -8.12 -4.51
CA PRO A 210 -8.26 -7.08 -3.59
C PRO A 210 -9.79 -6.96 -3.51
N LEU A 211 -10.51 -7.09 -4.63
CA LEU A 211 -11.97 -7.06 -4.65
C LEU A 211 -12.57 -8.28 -3.96
N LEU A 212 -12.01 -9.46 -4.24
CA LEU A 212 -12.44 -10.71 -3.61
C LEU A 212 -12.18 -10.70 -2.09
N SER A 213 -11.06 -10.07 -1.66
CA SER A 213 -10.76 -9.85 -0.25
C SER A 213 -11.81 -8.97 0.44
N ASN A 214 -12.21 -7.87 -0.21
CA ASN A 214 -13.26 -7.02 0.32
C ASN A 214 -14.62 -7.76 0.38
N LEU A 215 -14.94 -8.57 -0.62
CA LEU A 215 -16.14 -9.39 -0.62
C LEU A 215 -16.15 -10.40 0.55
N MET A 216 -15.01 -11.05 0.81
CA MET A 216 -14.88 -11.99 1.93
C MET A 216 -15.04 -11.32 3.29
N LEU A 217 -14.51 -10.10 3.45
CA LEU A 217 -14.55 -9.34 4.69
C LEU A 217 -15.82 -8.47 4.85
N ASP A 218 -16.67 -8.38 3.82
CA ASP A 218 -17.97 -7.69 3.92
C ASP A 218 -18.86 -8.34 4.99
N ASP A 219 -18.77 -9.66 5.17
CA ASP A 219 -19.49 -10.36 6.24
C ASP A 219 -19.04 -9.88 7.64
N LEU A 220 -17.75 -9.58 7.82
CA LEU A 220 -17.22 -8.98 9.05
C LEU A 220 -17.73 -7.55 9.24
N ASP A 221 -17.70 -6.74 8.17
CA ASP A 221 -18.20 -5.36 8.20
C ASP A 221 -19.69 -5.35 8.59
N ARG A 222 -20.52 -6.20 7.97
CA ARG A 222 -21.95 -6.33 8.28
C ARG A 222 -22.20 -6.77 9.73
N GLU A 223 -21.38 -7.68 10.24
CA GLU A 223 -21.50 -8.12 11.62
C GLU A 223 -21.14 -7.01 12.61
N LEU A 224 -20.12 -6.19 12.31
CA LEU A 224 -19.77 -5.03 13.10
C LEU A 224 -20.88 -3.96 13.10
N GLU A 225 -21.45 -3.67 11.91
CA GLU A 225 -22.60 -2.77 11.74
C GLU A 225 -23.82 -3.26 12.52
N ARG A 226 -24.16 -4.55 12.39
CA ARG A 226 -25.28 -5.18 13.10
C ARG A 226 -25.16 -5.05 14.62
N ARG A 227 -23.92 -5.09 15.15
CA ARG A 227 -23.63 -4.88 16.59
C ARG A 227 -23.58 -3.40 16.99
N GLY A 228 -23.76 -2.46 16.06
CA GLY A 228 -23.66 -1.02 16.31
C GLY A 228 -22.25 -0.56 16.68
N LEU A 229 -21.20 -1.30 16.28
CA LEU A 229 -19.82 -1.01 16.61
C LEU A 229 -19.23 0.00 15.63
N GLN A 230 -18.46 0.96 16.16
CA GLN A 230 -17.71 1.92 15.35
C GLN A 230 -16.38 1.30 14.95
N PHE A 231 -16.08 1.25 13.65
CA PHE A 231 -14.87 0.62 13.16
C PHE A 231 -14.33 1.31 11.91
N VAL A 232 -13.11 0.97 11.56
CA VAL A 232 -12.45 1.36 10.31
C VAL A 232 -11.67 0.16 9.82
N ARG A 233 -11.91 -0.26 8.59
CA ARG A 233 -11.17 -1.34 7.94
C ARG A 233 -10.42 -0.84 6.71
N TYR A 234 -9.16 -1.22 6.60
CA TYR A 234 -8.36 -1.01 5.42
C TYR A 234 -7.75 -2.35 4.97
N ALA A 235 -8.32 -2.97 3.95
CA ALA A 235 -8.01 -4.35 3.56
C ALA A 235 -8.23 -5.32 4.73
N ASP A 236 -7.20 -6.03 5.17
CA ASP A 236 -7.17 -6.95 6.29
C ASP A 236 -6.94 -6.28 7.66
N ASP A 237 -6.45 -5.03 7.69
CA ASP A 237 -6.31 -4.24 8.93
C ASP A 237 -7.68 -3.70 9.38
N CYS A 238 -8.20 -4.17 10.53
CA CYS A 238 -9.48 -3.74 11.08
C CYS A 238 -9.33 -3.22 12.51
N ASN A 239 -9.75 -1.98 12.74
CA ASN A 239 -9.75 -1.33 14.04
C ASN A 239 -11.18 -1.03 14.48
N VAL A 240 -11.60 -1.61 15.62
CA VAL A 240 -12.90 -1.35 16.25
C VAL A 240 -12.70 -0.47 17.48
N TYR A 241 -13.48 0.61 17.59
CA TYR A 241 -13.35 1.61 18.64
C TYR A 241 -14.42 1.44 19.70
N VAL A 242 -14.02 1.44 20.97
CA VAL A 242 -14.92 1.22 22.12
C VAL A 242 -14.59 2.15 23.28
N ARG A 243 -15.52 2.28 24.23
CA ARG A 243 -15.36 3.22 25.36
C ARG A 243 -14.46 2.70 26.48
N SER A 244 -14.39 1.38 26.68
CA SER A 244 -13.64 0.77 27.79
C SER A 244 -12.88 -0.47 27.35
N GLU A 245 -11.82 -0.82 28.09
CA GLU A 245 -11.04 -2.02 27.88
C GLU A 245 -11.90 -3.30 27.97
N ARG A 246 -12.75 -3.37 29.00
CA ARG A 246 -13.66 -4.51 29.19
C ARG A 246 -14.59 -4.71 28.00
N ALA A 247 -15.12 -3.63 27.40
CA ALA A 247 -15.89 -3.70 26.17
C ALA A 247 -15.05 -4.22 25.01
N GLY A 248 -13.79 -3.72 24.88
CA GLY A 248 -12.86 -4.18 23.87
C GLY A 248 -12.55 -5.67 23.97
N GLN A 249 -12.29 -6.18 25.16
CA GLN A 249 -12.03 -7.61 25.39
C GLN A 249 -13.22 -8.47 24.95
N ARG A 250 -14.45 -8.07 25.31
CA ARG A 250 -15.67 -8.79 24.86
C ARG A 250 -15.82 -8.76 23.33
N VAL A 251 -15.56 -7.61 22.71
CA VAL A 251 -15.60 -7.47 21.25
C VAL A 251 -14.55 -8.37 20.60
N MET A 252 -13.32 -8.36 21.08
CA MET A 252 -12.23 -9.20 20.58
C MET A 252 -12.60 -10.69 20.62
N LEU A 253 -13.12 -11.17 21.75
CA LEU A 253 -13.54 -12.56 21.90
C LEU A 253 -14.65 -12.93 20.92
N GLY A 254 -15.68 -12.08 20.80
CA GLY A 254 -16.79 -12.30 19.87
C GLY A 254 -16.37 -12.27 18.40
N LEU A 255 -15.42 -11.40 18.03
CA LEU A 255 -14.88 -11.34 16.66
C LEU A 255 -14.02 -12.56 16.34
N LYS A 256 -13.17 -13.02 17.28
CA LYS A 256 -12.41 -14.26 17.11
C LYS A 256 -13.33 -15.45 16.84
N ALA A 257 -14.39 -15.61 17.64
CA ALA A 257 -15.37 -16.68 17.45
C ALA A 257 -16.07 -16.57 16.08
N PHE A 258 -16.51 -15.38 15.69
CA PHE A 258 -17.14 -15.13 14.39
C PHE A 258 -16.22 -15.46 13.22
N LEU A 259 -15.01 -14.94 13.21
CA LEU A 259 -14.02 -15.15 12.14
C LEU A 259 -13.68 -16.64 11.98
N THR A 260 -13.47 -17.34 13.09
CA THR A 260 -13.14 -18.77 13.06
C THR A 260 -14.33 -19.62 12.62
N SER A 261 -15.53 -19.37 13.14
CA SER A 261 -16.70 -20.20 12.85
C SER A 261 -17.30 -19.94 11.45
N LYS A 262 -17.44 -18.66 11.06
CA LYS A 262 -18.15 -18.24 9.83
C LYS A 262 -17.25 -18.07 8.63
N LEU A 263 -16.02 -17.55 8.81
CA LEU A 263 -15.12 -17.22 7.72
C LEU A 263 -13.92 -18.17 7.61
N LYS A 264 -13.74 -19.07 8.60
CA LYS A 264 -12.57 -19.96 8.73
C LYS A 264 -11.23 -19.22 8.72
N LEU A 265 -11.25 -17.95 9.19
CA LEU A 265 -10.08 -17.11 9.31
C LEU A 265 -9.54 -17.12 10.74
N LYS A 266 -8.21 -17.04 10.88
CA LYS A 266 -7.55 -16.97 12.19
C LYS A 266 -7.07 -15.55 12.49
N VAL A 267 -7.28 -15.12 13.73
CA VAL A 267 -6.70 -13.88 14.24
C VAL A 267 -5.26 -14.12 14.67
N ASN A 268 -4.38 -13.21 14.29
CA ASN A 268 -2.98 -13.22 14.74
C ASN A 268 -2.92 -12.69 16.18
N GLU A 269 -2.85 -13.58 17.15
CA GLU A 269 -2.87 -13.21 18.58
C GLU A 269 -1.67 -12.41 19.02
N ALA A 270 -0.49 -12.62 18.41
CA ALA A 270 0.72 -11.88 18.75
C ALA A 270 0.67 -10.41 18.30
N LYS A 271 -0.14 -10.09 17.30
CA LYS A 271 -0.25 -8.73 16.76
C LYS A 271 -1.54 -8.04 17.14
N SER A 272 -2.63 -8.80 17.32
CA SER A 272 -3.92 -8.24 17.72
C SER A 272 -3.92 -7.88 19.19
N ALA A 273 -4.54 -6.76 19.53
CA ALA A 273 -4.62 -6.31 20.92
C ALA A 273 -5.81 -5.38 21.17
N VAL A 274 -6.26 -5.36 22.41
CA VAL A 274 -7.13 -4.30 22.93
C VAL A 274 -6.23 -3.32 23.69
N ALA A 275 -6.17 -2.08 23.20
CA ALA A 275 -5.23 -1.09 23.75
C ALA A 275 -5.75 0.35 23.53
N GLN A 276 -5.05 1.31 24.10
CA GLN A 276 -5.32 2.71 23.82
C GLN A 276 -4.75 3.11 22.45
N PRO A 277 -5.46 3.92 21.62
CA PRO A 277 -5.09 4.23 20.24
C PRO A 277 -3.69 4.85 20.08
N HIS A 278 -3.20 5.58 21.10
CA HIS A 278 -1.87 6.19 21.04
C HIS A 278 -0.72 5.17 21.15
N THR A 279 -0.98 3.96 21.63
CA THR A 279 0.00 2.87 21.72
C THR A 279 0.02 1.98 20.49
N ARG A 280 -1.00 2.10 19.64
CA ARG A 280 -1.13 1.31 18.40
C ARG A 280 -0.88 2.17 17.17
N LYS A 281 -0.44 1.51 16.11
CA LYS A 281 -0.28 2.14 14.79
C LYS A 281 -1.44 1.71 13.88
N PHE A 282 -1.98 2.65 13.12
CA PHE A 282 -2.92 2.36 12.05
C PHE A 282 -2.44 3.07 10.78
N LEU A 283 -2.16 2.30 9.73
CA LEU A 283 -1.68 2.81 8.43
C LEU A 283 -0.47 3.78 8.54
N GLY A 284 0.47 3.46 9.44
CA GLY A 284 1.67 4.27 9.64
C GLY A 284 1.50 5.50 10.53
N PHE A 285 0.30 5.74 11.05
CA PHE A 285 -0.02 6.80 11.99
C PHE A 285 -0.32 6.24 13.39
N THR A 286 -0.29 7.10 14.38
CA THR A 286 -0.82 6.92 15.73
C THR A 286 -1.48 8.24 16.15
N PHE A 287 -2.02 8.30 17.37
CA PHE A 287 -2.76 9.46 17.85
C PHE A 287 -2.15 10.03 19.13
N THR A 288 -2.41 11.29 19.45
CA THR A 288 -2.03 11.87 20.74
C THR A 288 -3.00 11.41 21.84
N VAL A 289 -2.55 11.49 23.09
CA VAL A 289 -3.33 11.02 24.26
C VAL A 289 -4.51 11.95 24.59
N HIS A 290 -4.48 13.21 24.15
CA HIS A 290 -5.47 14.23 24.52
C HIS A 290 -6.88 13.93 23.97
N ALA A 291 -7.90 14.53 24.59
CA ALA A 291 -9.31 14.40 24.15
C ALA A 291 -9.49 14.80 22.68
N GLN A 292 -8.85 15.90 22.27
CA GLN A 292 -8.68 16.25 20.86
C GLN A 292 -7.49 15.48 20.27
N ALA A 293 -7.66 14.19 20.04
CA ALA A 293 -6.63 13.37 19.45
C ALA A 293 -6.16 13.95 18.11
N ARG A 294 -4.82 14.11 17.96
CA ARG A 294 -4.16 14.57 16.73
C ARG A 294 -3.41 13.41 16.09
N ARG A 295 -3.36 13.41 14.78
CA ARG A 295 -2.60 12.43 13.99
C ARG A 295 -1.10 12.65 14.17
N ARG A 296 -0.39 11.60 14.59
CA ARG A 296 1.08 11.56 14.70
C ARG A 296 1.61 10.48 13.76
N ILE A 297 2.82 10.69 13.27
CA ILE A 297 3.56 9.64 12.54
C ILE A 297 3.98 8.58 13.54
N ALA A 298 3.71 7.31 13.23
CA ALA A 298 4.10 6.20 14.10
C ALA A 298 5.64 6.10 14.25
N PRO A 299 6.16 5.77 15.44
CA PRO A 299 7.61 5.72 15.70
C PRO A 299 8.36 4.84 14.68
N LYS A 300 7.86 3.65 14.36
CA LYS A 300 8.44 2.76 13.35
C LYS A 300 8.53 3.39 11.95
N ALA A 301 7.56 4.23 11.57
CA ALA A 301 7.61 4.93 10.28
C ALA A 301 8.72 5.98 10.26
N LEU A 302 8.94 6.68 11.39
CA LEU A 302 10.05 7.62 11.56
C LEU A 302 11.42 6.92 11.57
N GLU A 303 11.52 5.74 12.16
CA GLU A 303 12.74 4.93 12.14
C GLU A 303 13.12 4.52 10.72
N ARG A 304 12.18 3.95 9.97
CA ARG A 304 12.36 3.58 8.55
C ARG A 304 12.74 4.78 7.69
N PHE A 305 12.10 5.93 7.92
CA PHE A 305 12.48 7.17 7.25
C PHE A 305 13.94 7.53 7.51
N ARG A 306 14.37 7.51 8.78
CA ARG A 306 15.74 7.82 9.15
C ARG A 306 16.74 6.83 8.57
N GLU A 307 16.43 5.55 8.55
CA GLU A 307 17.24 4.51 7.91
C GLU A 307 17.40 4.80 6.43
N ARG A 308 16.30 5.04 5.72
CA ARG A 308 16.36 5.35 4.29
C ARG A 308 17.16 6.61 3.97
N ILE A 309 17.01 7.67 4.77
CA ILE A 309 17.83 8.88 4.61
C ILE A 309 19.32 8.59 4.90
N ARG A 310 19.64 7.72 5.89
CA ARG A 310 21.02 7.31 6.15
C ARG A 310 21.62 6.61 4.93
N GLU A 311 20.91 5.70 4.32
CA GLU A 311 21.33 5.01 3.09
C GLU A 311 21.55 5.99 1.94
N LEU A 312 20.55 6.84 1.63
CA LEU A 312 20.62 7.82 0.54
C LEU A 312 21.75 8.83 0.73
N THR A 313 22.08 9.19 1.98
CA THR A 313 23.14 10.16 2.33
C THR A 313 24.42 9.50 2.83
N GLN A 314 24.64 8.22 2.54
CA GLN A 314 25.86 7.53 2.90
C GLN A 314 27.05 8.12 2.14
N ARG A 315 28.11 8.48 2.85
CA ARG A 315 29.25 9.24 2.35
C ARG A 315 30.22 8.45 1.46
N THR A 316 30.07 7.12 1.45
CA THR A 316 30.94 6.17 0.73
C THR A 316 30.34 5.64 -0.57
N ARG A 317 29.17 6.15 -0.99
CA ARG A 317 28.47 5.66 -2.19
C ARG A 317 29.12 6.00 -3.53
N GLY A 318 30.08 6.93 -3.56
CA GLY A 318 30.76 7.34 -4.81
C GLY A 318 29.88 8.08 -5.82
N ILE A 319 28.75 8.65 -5.40
CA ILE A 319 27.80 9.38 -6.26
C ILE A 319 28.01 10.89 -6.19
N SER A 320 27.58 11.60 -7.25
CA SER A 320 27.57 13.06 -7.28
C SER A 320 26.52 13.65 -6.32
N VAL A 321 26.68 14.94 -5.99
CA VAL A 321 25.69 15.70 -5.21
C VAL A 321 24.34 15.73 -5.92
N ASP A 322 24.34 15.98 -7.24
CA ASP A 322 23.13 16.11 -8.04
C ASP A 322 22.34 14.79 -8.07
N GLN A 323 23.05 13.67 -8.23
CA GLN A 323 22.43 12.35 -8.17
C GLN A 323 21.80 12.09 -6.79
N MET A 324 22.52 12.39 -5.70
CA MET A 324 21.99 12.22 -4.34
C MET A 324 20.77 13.12 -4.09
N ILE A 325 20.82 14.39 -4.50
CA ILE A 325 19.68 15.31 -4.35
C ILE A 325 18.48 14.81 -5.17
N GLY A 326 18.71 14.32 -6.39
CA GLY A 326 17.66 13.72 -7.22
C GLY A 326 16.98 12.50 -6.57
N GLU A 327 17.76 11.62 -5.94
CA GLU A 327 17.23 10.48 -5.18
C GLU A 327 16.45 10.92 -3.94
N LEU A 328 16.99 11.87 -3.18
CA LEU A 328 16.33 12.46 -2.02
C LEU A 328 15.02 13.14 -2.41
N LYS A 329 15.02 13.94 -3.49
CA LYS A 329 13.82 14.64 -3.99
C LYS A 329 12.69 13.65 -4.24
N ARG A 330 12.95 12.56 -4.97
CA ARG A 330 11.94 11.53 -5.26
C ARG A 330 11.38 10.90 -3.98
N TYR A 331 12.27 10.51 -3.06
CA TYR A 331 11.86 9.88 -1.82
C TYR A 331 11.09 10.84 -0.90
N LEU A 332 11.60 12.05 -0.66
CA LEU A 332 10.99 13.03 0.22
C LEU A 332 9.64 13.53 -0.30
N THR A 333 9.49 13.71 -1.61
CA THR A 333 8.20 14.10 -2.21
C THR A 333 7.13 13.05 -1.97
N GLY A 334 7.43 11.78 -2.24
CA GLY A 334 6.48 10.69 -2.00
C GLY A 334 6.15 10.52 -0.50
N TRP A 335 7.19 10.57 0.36
CA TRP A 335 7.01 10.44 1.80
C TRP A 335 6.19 11.59 2.40
N ARG A 336 6.46 12.83 1.98
CA ARG A 336 5.68 14.00 2.39
C ARG A 336 4.23 13.92 1.92
N GLY A 337 3.98 13.45 0.70
CA GLY A 337 2.65 13.25 0.14
C GLY A 337 1.77 12.36 1.04
N TYR A 338 2.38 11.40 1.72
CA TYR A 338 1.67 10.51 2.64
C TYR A 338 1.68 11.01 4.09
N TYR A 339 2.85 11.29 4.65
CA TYR A 339 3.00 11.61 6.07
C TYR A 339 2.83 13.10 6.41
N GLY A 340 2.81 13.98 5.41
CA GLY A 340 2.45 15.40 5.59
C GLY A 340 1.05 15.63 6.15
N PHE A 341 0.21 14.59 6.13
CA PHE A 341 -1.12 14.56 6.73
C PHE A 341 -1.10 14.57 8.29
N CYS A 342 0.06 14.46 8.93
CA CYS A 342 0.17 14.54 10.38
C CYS A 342 -0.12 15.95 10.91
N GLU A 343 -0.71 16.02 12.12
CA GLU A 343 -1.07 17.28 12.81
C GLU A 343 -0.03 17.68 13.86
N THR A 344 1.16 17.08 13.80
CA THR A 344 2.29 17.38 14.68
C THR A 344 3.50 17.86 13.87
N PRO A 345 3.45 19.09 13.29
CA PRO A 345 4.43 19.58 12.32
C PRO A 345 5.85 19.70 12.88
N TYR A 346 6.00 19.85 14.19
CA TYR A 346 7.30 19.90 14.86
C TYR A 346 8.21 18.69 14.51
N VAL A 347 7.63 17.49 14.39
CA VAL A 347 8.39 16.29 13.98
C VAL A 347 8.96 16.45 12.57
N LEU A 348 8.19 17.01 11.65
CA LEU A 348 8.63 17.26 10.27
C LEU A 348 9.76 18.29 10.20
N HIS A 349 9.67 19.38 10.97
CA HIS A 349 10.75 20.38 11.08
C HIS A 349 12.05 19.76 11.61
N LYS A 350 11.95 18.90 12.64
CA LYS A 350 13.13 18.19 13.18
C LYS A 350 13.75 17.21 12.18
N LEU A 351 12.95 16.58 11.33
CA LEU A 351 13.46 15.75 10.25
C LEU A 351 14.17 16.59 9.20
N ASP A 352 13.64 17.76 8.82
CA ASP A 352 14.30 18.69 7.89
C ASP A 352 15.65 19.19 8.41
N GLU A 353 15.71 19.61 9.68
CA GLU A 353 16.95 20.01 10.33
C GLU A 353 18.00 18.89 10.29
N TRP A 354 17.57 17.67 10.60
CA TRP A 354 18.43 16.50 10.62
C TRP A 354 18.92 16.11 9.21
N ILE A 355 18.07 16.18 8.17
CA ILE A 355 18.46 15.93 6.77
C ILE A 355 19.53 16.93 6.35
N ARG A 356 19.31 18.24 6.58
CA ARG A 356 20.27 19.29 6.23
C ARG A 356 21.59 19.12 6.95
N ARG A 357 21.56 18.72 8.21
CA ARG A 357 22.77 18.39 8.97
C ARG A 357 23.53 17.24 8.34
N ARG A 358 22.86 16.17 7.90
CA ARG A 358 23.49 15.06 7.20
C ARG A 358 24.10 15.48 5.85
N LEU A 359 23.41 16.34 5.11
CA LEU A 359 23.92 16.89 3.86
C LEU A 359 25.18 17.74 4.08
N ARG A 360 25.22 18.61 5.11
CA ARG A 360 26.42 19.33 5.49
C ARG A 360 27.59 18.39 5.78
N CYS A 361 27.32 17.28 6.47
CA CYS A 361 28.33 16.24 6.68
C CYS A 361 28.82 15.62 5.36
N PHE A 362 27.94 15.42 4.41
CA PHE A 362 28.29 14.87 3.10
C PHE A 362 29.19 15.84 2.32
N PHE A 363 28.79 17.09 2.17
CA PHE A 363 29.60 18.14 1.53
C PHE A 363 30.97 18.29 2.19
N TRP A 364 31.02 18.37 3.51
CA TRP A 364 32.25 18.49 4.26
C TRP A 364 33.20 17.31 4.04
N LYS A 365 32.71 16.14 3.86
CA LYS A 365 33.51 14.96 3.55
C LYS A 365 34.04 14.99 2.11
N GLN A 366 33.28 15.54 1.17
CA GLN A 366 33.71 15.71 -0.21
C GLN A 366 34.82 16.76 -0.33
N TRP A 367 34.79 17.82 0.47
CA TRP A 367 35.86 18.82 0.56
C TRP A 367 37.04 18.27 1.38
N ARG A 368 37.74 17.31 0.81
CA ARG A 368 38.74 16.47 1.52
C ARG A 368 39.82 17.24 2.25
N ARG A 369 40.38 18.31 1.60
CA ARG A 369 41.55 19.08 2.06
C ARG A 369 41.12 20.37 2.75
N GLY A 370 41.88 20.83 3.75
CA GLY A 370 41.65 22.10 4.45
C GLY A 370 41.57 23.30 3.50
N ARG A 371 42.47 23.36 2.51
CA ARG A 371 42.47 24.40 1.47
C ARG A 371 41.17 24.40 0.64
N THR A 372 40.66 23.22 0.26
CA THR A 372 39.38 23.09 -0.44
C THR A 372 38.23 23.54 0.45
N ARG A 373 38.19 23.12 1.72
CA ARG A 373 37.17 23.54 2.70
C ARG A 373 37.12 25.04 2.88
N PHE A 374 38.29 25.66 3.02
CA PHE A 374 38.42 27.11 3.10
C PHE A 374 37.87 27.81 1.87
N GLY A 375 38.34 27.42 0.67
CA GLY A 375 37.88 27.99 -0.59
C GLY A 375 36.36 27.86 -0.80
N GLU A 376 35.79 26.68 -0.52
CA GLU A 376 34.38 26.40 -0.65
C GLU A 376 33.52 27.23 0.33
N LEU A 377 33.99 27.44 1.55
CA LEU A 377 33.33 28.30 2.53
C LEU A 377 33.33 29.77 2.09
N VAL A 378 34.47 30.27 1.65
CA VAL A 378 34.61 31.67 1.21
C VAL A 378 33.77 31.92 -0.05
N ALA A 379 33.81 31.01 -1.03
CA ALA A 379 33.01 31.09 -2.26
C ALA A 379 31.48 31.16 -1.97
N ARG A 380 31.04 30.62 -0.84
CA ARG A 380 29.64 30.68 -0.37
C ARG A 380 29.39 31.81 0.64
N GLY A 381 30.24 32.83 0.68
CA GLY A 381 30.03 34.05 1.43
C GLY A 381 30.33 33.97 2.93
N VAL A 382 31.14 32.99 3.38
CA VAL A 382 31.60 32.94 4.76
C VAL A 382 32.81 33.87 4.89
N ASN A 383 32.88 34.65 5.99
CA ASN A 383 34.02 35.48 6.31
C ASN A 383 35.33 34.65 6.37
N ARG A 384 36.44 35.21 5.84
CA ARG A 384 37.72 34.49 5.71
C ARG A 384 38.24 33.94 7.06
N ASN A 385 38.16 34.73 8.14
CA ASN A 385 38.61 34.29 9.47
C ASN A 385 37.79 33.09 9.98
N LEU A 386 36.47 33.18 9.89
CA LEU A 386 35.58 32.08 10.28
C LEU A 386 35.76 30.83 9.40
N ALA A 387 35.99 31.05 8.09
CA ALA A 387 36.27 29.97 7.16
C ALA A 387 37.60 29.26 7.48
N ALA A 388 38.67 30.01 7.80
CA ALA A 388 39.97 29.48 8.21
C ALA A 388 39.89 28.66 9.49
N GLN A 389 39.26 29.23 10.53
CA GLN A 389 39.05 28.54 11.81
C GLN A 389 38.25 27.22 11.63
N THR A 390 37.21 27.26 10.82
CA THR A 390 36.36 26.07 10.60
C THR A 390 37.08 25.02 9.75
N ALA A 391 37.80 25.45 8.69
CA ALA A 391 38.54 24.55 7.78
C ALA A 391 39.72 23.85 8.48
N GLY A 392 40.39 24.52 9.42
CA GLY A 392 41.49 24.00 10.25
C GLY A 392 41.05 23.28 11.51
N SER A 393 39.76 23.25 11.80
CA SER A 393 39.24 22.66 13.05
C SER A 393 39.48 21.15 13.11
N PRO A 394 39.98 20.59 14.23
CA PRO A 394 40.16 19.16 14.44
C PRO A 394 38.86 18.43 14.75
N HIS A 395 37.74 19.16 14.91
CA HIS A 395 36.48 18.55 15.29
C HIS A 395 35.90 17.61 14.23
N GLY A 396 35.25 16.56 14.68
CA GLY A 396 34.60 15.58 13.79
C GLY A 396 33.48 16.20 12.94
N VAL A 397 33.28 15.63 11.78
CA VAL A 397 32.34 16.11 10.72
C VAL A 397 30.93 16.39 11.28
N TRP A 398 30.43 15.54 12.18
CA TRP A 398 29.09 15.71 12.75
C TRP A 398 28.99 16.95 13.66
N ARG A 399 30.03 17.28 14.41
CA ARG A 399 30.07 18.51 15.22
C ARG A 399 30.16 19.74 14.30
N LEU A 400 31.05 19.71 13.33
CA LEU A 400 31.24 20.81 12.36
C LEU A 400 30.00 21.09 11.51
N SER A 401 29.15 20.08 11.23
CA SER A 401 27.92 20.27 10.45
C SER A 401 26.90 21.24 11.09
N CYS A 402 27.08 21.58 12.35
CA CYS A 402 26.30 22.59 13.08
C CYS A 402 27.05 23.91 13.26
N SER A 403 28.30 24.06 12.74
CA SER A 403 29.06 25.29 12.87
C SER A 403 28.38 26.47 12.15
N PRO A 404 28.55 27.70 12.65
CA PRO A 404 28.02 28.90 11.99
C PRO A 404 28.48 29.02 10.50
N ALA A 405 29.75 28.66 10.24
CA ALA A 405 30.32 28.68 8.87
C ALA A 405 29.53 27.75 7.95
N LEU A 406 29.35 26.49 8.32
CA LEU A 406 28.62 25.52 7.49
C LEU A 406 27.12 25.83 7.40
N ASN A 407 26.51 26.38 8.44
CA ASN A 407 25.11 26.82 8.38
C ASN A 407 24.93 28.00 7.42
N LYS A 408 25.91 28.92 7.34
CA LYS A 408 25.90 30.04 6.40
C LYS A 408 26.16 29.57 4.97
N ALA A 409 27.24 28.82 4.76
CA ALA A 409 27.66 28.34 3.43
C ALA A 409 26.63 27.38 2.79
N LEU A 410 26.08 26.47 3.58
CA LEU A 410 25.10 25.46 3.17
C LEU A 410 23.77 25.72 3.89
N SER A 411 23.22 26.92 3.61
CA SER A 411 21.97 27.39 4.19
C SER A 411 20.75 26.61 3.67
N ASN A 412 19.60 26.81 4.30
CA ASN A 412 18.34 26.24 3.81
C ASN A 412 18.04 26.68 2.38
N ARG A 413 18.31 27.96 2.05
CA ARG A 413 18.13 28.53 0.70
C ARG A 413 19.04 27.84 -0.31
N TYR A 414 20.28 27.52 0.05
CA TYR A 414 21.21 26.78 -0.80
C TYR A 414 20.67 25.38 -1.13
N PHE A 415 20.18 24.62 -0.15
CA PHE A 415 19.60 23.30 -0.41
C PHE A 415 18.31 23.36 -1.25
N LEU A 416 17.50 24.40 -1.06
CA LEU A 416 16.32 24.63 -1.91
C LEU A 416 16.73 24.92 -3.36
N SER A 417 17.80 25.72 -3.60
CA SER A 417 18.29 25.99 -4.96
C SER A 417 18.83 24.74 -5.65
N LEU A 418 19.31 23.73 -4.91
CA LEU A 418 19.66 22.43 -5.44
C LEU A 418 18.44 21.53 -5.72
N GLY A 419 17.23 21.98 -5.40
CA GLY A 419 15.98 21.22 -5.60
C GLY A 419 15.62 20.26 -4.48
N LEU A 420 16.23 20.36 -3.29
CA LEU A 420 15.85 19.57 -2.12
C LEU A 420 14.49 20.06 -1.55
N PRO A 421 13.43 19.23 -1.55
CA PRO A 421 12.16 19.63 -0.97
C PRO A 421 12.23 19.63 0.58
N SER A 422 11.45 20.50 1.21
CA SER A 422 11.18 20.42 2.65
C SER A 422 10.13 19.33 2.96
N VAL A 423 10.30 18.61 4.04
CA VAL A 423 9.32 17.62 4.53
C VAL A 423 8.26 18.32 5.38
N GLY A 424 8.65 19.35 6.14
CA GLY A 424 7.75 20.17 6.92
C GLY A 424 7.06 21.26 6.10
N PRO A 425 6.03 21.91 6.65
CA PRO A 425 5.49 23.12 6.08
C PRO A 425 6.61 24.16 5.98
N VAL A 426 6.73 24.79 4.82
CA VAL A 426 7.70 25.89 4.64
C VAL A 426 7.21 27.03 5.52
N PRO A 427 8.05 27.59 6.42
CA PRO A 427 7.65 28.82 7.11
C PRO A 427 7.32 29.88 6.06
N ILE A 428 6.12 30.39 6.10
CA ILE A 428 5.75 31.59 5.35
C ILE A 428 6.47 32.72 6.10
N ASN A 429 7.66 33.13 5.61
CA ASN A 429 8.33 34.38 6.02
C ASN A 429 7.83 35.50 5.14
#